data_c845892f8504e7297a8459ad09a1dd94
#
_entry.id   c845892f8504e7297a8459ad09a1dd94
#
_cell.length_a   1.000
_cell.length_b   1.000
_cell.length_c   1.000
_cell.angle_alpha   90.00
_cell.angle_beta   90.00
_cell.angle_gamma   90.00
#
_symmetry.space_group_name_H-M   'P 1'
#
loop_
_entity.id
_entity.type
_entity.pdbx_description
1 polymer ?
#
loop_
_entity_poly.entity_id
_entity_poly.type
_entity_poly.pdbx_seq_one_letter_code
_entity_poly.pdbx_strand_id
1 'polypeptide(L)'
;ENVFELESRTVPSSMTPRENVIWFDLHEDEQSLKNKVAEHPHSKFLVCNEDIDHIIGYVDSKDLLNRVLANQSLALNSGVQIRNTLIVPDTLTLSEALESFKTAGEDFAVIMNEYALVVGIITLNDVMTTLMGDLVGQGLEEQIVARDENSWLIDGGTPIDDVMRVLDIDEFPQSGNYETIGGFMMFMLRKIPKRTDSVKFAGYKFEVVDIDNYRIDQLLVMTFTNAAAAEMRERVGAAVDKLLT
;
A
#
# COMPACT_ATOMS: atom_id res chain seq x y z
N GLU A 1 -8.73 17.12 -13.91
CA GLU A 1 -8.52 15.67 -14.05
C GLU A 1 -8.49 15.00 -12.66
N ASN A 2 -7.66 15.48 -11.73
CA ASN A 2 -7.46 14.85 -10.40
C ASN A 2 -8.67 14.87 -9.44
N VAL A 3 -9.66 15.77 -9.62
CA VAL A 3 -10.84 15.84 -8.75
C VAL A 3 -11.82 14.69 -9.01
N PHE A 4 -11.90 14.21 -10.24
CA PHE A 4 -12.74 13.06 -10.61
C PHE A 4 -12.15 11.72 -10.13
N GLU A 5 -10.84 11.60 -10.01
CA GLU A 5 -10.18 10.40 -9.49
C GLU A 5 -10.46 10.17 -8.00
N LEU A 6 -10.65 11.24 -7.22
CA LEU A 6 -11.01 11.14 -5.80
C LEU A 6 -12.38 10.56 -5.55
N GLU A 7 -13.33 10.82 -6.44
CA GLU A 7 -14.69 10.32 -6.32
C GLU A 7 -14.79 8.84 -6.70
N SER A 8 -13.78 8.29 -7.38
CA SER A 8 -13.76 6.89 -7.81
C SER A 8 -12.87 5.98 -6.97
N ARG A 9 -11.81 6.53 -6.33
CA ARG A 9 -10.89 5.74 -5.50
C ARG A 9 -11.42 5.57 -4.08
N THR A 10 -11.35 4.36 -3.57
CA THR A 10 -11.70 4.02 -2.18
C THR A 10 -10.49 4.10 -1.24
N VAL A 11 -10.72 4.23 0.06
CA VAL A 11 -9.64 4.31 1.09
C VAL A 11 -8.66 3.15 1.04
N PRO A 12 -9.04 1.88 0.74
CA PRO A 12 -8.10 0.78 0.60
C PRO A 12 -7.00 0.99 -0.45
N SER A 13 -7.24 1.82 -1.47
CA SER A 13 -6.24 2.11 -2.50
C SER A 13 -5.05 2.97 -2.02
N SER A 14 -5.18 3.60 -0.86
CA SER A 14 -4.18 4.56 -0.33
C SER A 14 -3.84 4.32 1.15
N MET A 15 -4.34 3.26 1.76
CA MET A 15 -4.12 2.94 3.16
C MET A 15 -2.79 2.23 3.40
N THR A 16 -2.29 2.30 4.63
CA THR A 16 -1.34 1.32 5.15
C THR A 16 -2.11 0.08 5.58
N PRO A 17 -1.89 -1.09 4.92
CA PRO A 17 -2.59 -2.33 5.26
C PRO A 17 -2.31 -2.79 6.69
N ARG A 18 -3.26 -3.52 7.29
CA ARG A 18 -3.22 -4.03 8.67
C ARG A 18 -1.88 -4.67 9.06
N GLU A 19 -1.32 -5.49 8.20
CA GLU A 19 -0.07 -6.22 8.42
C GLU A 19 1.16 -5.31 8.54
N ASN A 20 1.07 -4.09 8.02
CA ASN A 20 2.14 -3.10 8.05
C ASN A 20 1.93 -2.03 9.13
N VAL A 21 0.81 -2.09 9.86
CA VAL A 21 0.51 -1.14 10.93
C VAL A 21 1.37 -1.44 12.15
N ILE A 22 2.17 -0.47 12.56
CA ILE A 22 2.91 -0.53 13.83
C ILE A 22 2.02 0.02 14.92
N TRP A 23 1.74 -0.80 15.93
CA TRP A 23 0.88 -0.45 17.04
C TRP A 23 1.49 -0.85 18.38
N PHE A 24 0.98 -0.30 19.46
CA PHE A 24 1.35 -0.58 20.83
C PHE A 24 0.25 -1.34 21.54
N ASP A 25 0.61 -2.36 22.29
CA ASP A 25 -0.28 -2.92 23.30
C ASP A 25 -0.38 -1.97 24.51
N LEU A 26 -1.57 -1.81 25.08
CA LEU A 26 -1.82 -0.96 26.24
C LEU A 26 -0.94 -1.34 27.44
N HIS A 27 -0.57 -2.61 27.54
CA HIS A 27 0.23 -3.20 28.62
C HIS A 27 1.69 -3.45 28.22
N GLU A 28 2.12 -2.96 27.04
CA GLU A 28 3.48 -3.14 26.55
C GLU A 28 4.50 -2.46 27.48
N ASP A 29 5.66 -3.11 27.66
CA ASP A 29 6.73 -2.55 28.47
C ASP A 29 7.42 -1.34 27.81
N GLU A 30 7.95 -0.44 28.66
CA GLU A 30 8.54 0.83 28.18
C GLU A 30 9.76 0.64 27.27
N GLN A 31 10.51 -0.45 27.42
CA GLN A 31 11.69 -0.69 26.58
C GLN A 31 11.27 -1.11 25.18
N SER A 32 10.24 -1.93 25.05
CA SER A 32 9.63 -2.30 23.77
C SER A 32 9.07 -1.08 23.05
N LEU A 33 8.34 -0.20 23.76
CA LEU A 33 7.83 1.05 23.21
C LEU A 33 8.95 1.92 22.65
N LYS A 34 10.05 2.10 23.40
CA LYS A 34 11.23 2.89 22.95
C LYS A 34 11.86 2.28 21.70
N ASN A 35 11.99 0.98 21.63
CA ASN A 35 12.57 0.29 20.48
C ASN A 35 11.69 0.48 19.24
N LYS A 36 10.38 0.26 19.37
CA LYS A 36 9.44 0.45 18.25
C LYS A 36 9.45 1.89 17.72
N VAL A 37 9.47 2.90 18.61
CA VAL A 37 9.57 4.31 18.19
C VAL A 37 10.89 4.63 17.50
N ALA A 38 11.99 4.01 17.94
CA ALA A 38 13.31 4.22 17.34
C ALA A 38 13.44 3.55 15.96
N GLU A 39 12.86 2.35 15.81
CA GLU A 39 12.90 1.58 14.56
C GLU A 39 11.92 2.12 13.51
N HIS A 40 10.80 2.68 13.96
CA HIS A 40 9.71 3.15 13.09
C HIS A 40 9.43 4.64 13.35
N PRO A 41 9.98 5.56 12.55
CA PRO A 41 9.88 7.01 12.77
C PRO A 41 8.53 7.58 12.34
N HIS A 42 7.43 6.98 12.81
CA HIS A 42 6.08 7.47 12.56
C HIS A 42 5.70 8.61 13.52
N SER A 43 4.82 9.52 13.07
CA SER A 43 4.31 10.60 13.90
C SER A 43 3.26 10.14 14.92
N LYS A 44 2.54 9.08 14.61
CA LYS A 44 1.46 8.52 15.42
C LYS A 44 1.54 7.00 15.46
N PHE A 45 1.18 6.45 16.63
CA PHE A 45 1.12 5.00 16.85
C PHE A 45 -0.24 4.63 17.39
N LEU A 46 -0.87 3.65 16.78
CA LEU A 46 -2.13 3.09 17.27
C LEU A 46 -1.89 2.39 18.62
N VAL A 47 -2.84 2.52 19.53
CA VAL A 47 -2.84 1.82 20.82
C VAL A 47 -4.03 0.91 20.88
N CYS A 48 -3.78 -0.37 21.11
CA CYS A 48 -4.79 -1.41 21.18
C CYS A 48 -4.68 -2.20 22.50
N ASN A 49 -5.69 -2.97 22.81
CA ASN A 49 -5.68 -3.85 23.97
C ASN A 49 -5.66 -5.30 23.47
N GLU A 50 -4.53 -6.00 23.69
CA GLU A 50 -4.25 -7.40 23.32
C GLU A 50 -4.12 -7.64 21.82
N ASP A 51 -4.99 -7.11 20.97
CA ASP A 51 -4.92 -7.22 19.52
C ASP A 51 -5.32 -5.92 18.81
N ILE A 52 -5.03 -5.84 17.51
CA ILE A 52 -5.23 -4.63 16.70
C ILE A 52 -6.71 -4.28 16.49
N ASP A 53 -7.65 -5.22 16.67
CA ASP A 53 -9.07 -4.97 16.50
C ASP A 53 -9.70 -4.32 17.75
N HIS A 54 -9.02 -4.38 18.90
CA HIS A 54 -9.43 -3.72 20.14
C HIS A 54 -8.76 -2.36 20.32
N ILE A 55 -9.18 -1.39 19.51
CA ILE A 55 -8.60 -0.05 19.47
C ILE A 55 -8.95 0.72 20.74
N ILE A 56 -7.93 1.28 21.40
CA ILE A 56 -8.10 2.24 22.51
C ILE A 56 -7.97 3.68 22.00
N GLY A 57 -7.11 3.93 21.02
CA GLY A 57 -6.84 5.24 20.46
C GLY A 57 -5.48 5.31 19.80
N TYR A 58 -4.88 6.50 19.77
CA TYR A 58 -3.52 6.68 19.29
C TYR A 58 -2.69 7.59 20.22
N VAL A 59 -1.37 7.48 20.12
CA VAL A 59 -0.42 8.38 20.79
C VAL A 59 0.44 9.08 19.74
N ASP A 60 0.76 10.34 20.03
CA ASP A 60 1.66 11.16 19.21
C ASP A 60 3.11 10.87 19.62
N SER A 61 4.00 10.63 18.68
CA SER A 61 5.43 10.38 18.95
C SER A 61 6.11 11.57 19.64
N LYS A 62 5.63 12.81 19.41
CA LYS A 62 6.13 14.01 20.10
C LYS A 62 5.81 13.98 21.58
N ASP A 63 4.62 13.48 21.96
CA ASP A 63 4.24 13.37 23.37
C ASP A 63 5.12 12.33 24.08
N LEU A 64 5.41 11.20 23.41
CA LEU A 64 6.33 10.19 23.91
C LEU A 64 7.75 10.75 24.05
N LEU A 65 8.26 11.46 23.05
CA LEU A 65 9.58 12.08 23.08
C LEU A 65 9.70 13.11 24.21
N ASN A 66 8.70 13.96 24.39
CA ASN A 66 8.68 14.96 25.49
C ASN A 66 8.76 14.27 26.85
N ARG A 67 8.09 13.15 27.04
CA ARG A 67 8.14 12.37 28.28
C ARG A 67 9.52 11.73 28.50
N VAL A 68 10.14 11.20 27.45
CA VAL A 68 11.53 10.66 27.53
C VAL A 68 12.49 11.77 27.95
N LEU A 69 12.41 12.97 27.37
CA LEU A 69 13.27 14.10 27.69
C LEU A 69 13.04 14.63 29.12
N ALA A 70 11.81 14.50 29.63
CA ALA A 70 11.45 14.87 30.99
C ALA A 70 11.72 13.76 32.02
N ASN A 71 12.32 12.63 31.63
CA ASN A 71 12.51 11.43 32.46
C ASN A 71 11.21 10.93 33.12
N GLN A 72 10.10 11.00 32.41
CA GLN A 72 8.80 10.49 32.82
C GLN A 72 8.54 9.10 32.25
N SER A 73 7.70 8.32 32.93
CA SER A 73 7.28 7.00 32.47
C SER A 73 6.55 7.07 31.13
N LEU A 74 6.80 6.09 30.25
CA LEU A 74 6.10 5.89 28.98
C LEU A 74 4.95 4.90 29.09
N ALA A 75 4.67 4.36 30.28
CA ALA A 75 3.59 3.40 30.45
C ALA A 75 2.25 3.99 29.96
N LEU A 76 1.66 3.34 28.96
CA LEU A 76 0.45 3.83 28.28
C LEU A 76 -0.78 3.86 29.22
N ASN A 77 -0.79 3.01 30.23
CA ASN A 77 -1.86 2.93 31.24
C ASN A 77 -1.75 3.96 32.37
N SER A 78 -0.68 4.76 32.42
CA SER A 78 -0.37 5.60 33.60
C SER A 78 0.20 6.99 33.26
N GLY A 79 -0.45 7.72 32.36
CA GLY A 79 -0.14 9.14 32.19
C GLY A 79 0.29 9.59 30.79
N VAL A 80 0.45 8.69 29.83
CA VAL A 80 0.52 9.06 28.41
C VAL A 80 -0.88 9.43 27.94
N GLN A 81 -1.00 10.54 27.25
CA GLN A 81 -2.29 10.95 26.70
C GLN A 81 -2.63 10.11 25.46
N ILE A 82 -3.54 9.15 25.61
CA ILE A 82 -4.12 8.43 24.47
C ILE A 82 -5.28 9.27 23.94
N ARG A 83 -5.25 9.57 22.65
CA ARG A 83 -6.28 10.34 21.95
C ARG A 83 -7.23 9.40 21.24
N ASN A 84 -8.51 9.80 21.14
CA ASN A 84 -9.47 9.04 20.33
C ASN A 84 -9.05 9.05 18.87
N THR A 85 -9.21 7.93 18.17
CA THR A 85 -8.95 7.86 16.74
C THR A 85 -10.25 7.97 15.95
N LEU A 86 -10.18 8.60 14.78
CA LEU A 86 -11.24 8.54 13.80
C LEU A 86 -11.33 7.12 13.24
N ILE A 87 -12.54 6.59 13.11
CA ILE A 87 -12.80 5.28 12.49
C ILE A 87 -13.63 5.53 11.24
N VAL A 88 -13.19 4.97 10.12
CA VAL A 88 -13.87 5.08 8.82
C VAL A 88 -14.09 3.70 8.22
N PRO A 89 -15.21 3.45 7.53
CA PRO A 89 -15.44 2.21 6.80
C PRO A 89 -14.51 2.13 5.57
N ASP A 90 -14.14 0.90 5.20
CA ASP A 90 -13.31 0.59 4.04
C ASP A 90 -13.98 0.89 2.69
N THR A 91 -15.28 1.09 2.70
CA THR A 91 -16.09 1.44 1.51
C THR A 91 -16.07 2.92 1.15
N LEU A 92 -15.52 3.80 2.01
CA LEU A 92 -15.46 5.23 1.72
C LEU A 92 -14.54 5.52 0.53
N THR A 93 -14.93 6.52 -0.25
CA THR A 93 -14.04 7.15 -1.22
C THR A 93 -13.00 8.05 -0.54
N LEU A 94 -11.91 8.37 -1.22
CA LEU A 94 -10.91 9.31 -0.70
C LEU A 94 -11.49 10.71 -0.45
N SER A 95 -12.47 11.14 -1.25
CA SER A 95 -13.19 12.40 -1.06
C SER A 95 -13.98 12.42 0.24
N GLU A 96 -14.73 11.33 0.53
CA GLU A 96 -15.48 11.19 1.77
C GLU A 96 -14.59 11.07 3.00
N ALA A 97 -13.44 10.38 2.86
CA ALA A 97 -12.42 10.31 3.91
C ALA A 97 -11.83 11.70 4.22
N LEU A 98 -11.55 12.50 3.19
CA LEU A 98 -11.07 13.88 3.36
C LEU A 98 -12.08 14.75 4.11
N GLU A 99 -13.38 14.62 3.80
CA GLU A 99 -14.45 15.32 4.51
C GLU A 99 -14.57 14.85 5.95
N SER A 100 -14.40 13.56 6.20
CA SER A 100 -14.38 12.97 7.54
C SER A 100 -13.22 13.52 8.38
N PHE A 101 -12.00 13.60 7.84
CA PHE A 101 -10.85 14.24 8.47
C PHE A 101 -11.12 15.71 8.82
N LYS A 102 -11.65 16.46 7.87
CA LYS A 102 -11.99 17.87 8.05
C LYS A 102 -13.04 18.08 9.15
N THR A 103 -14.07 17.25 9.17
CA THR A 103 -15.18 17.36 10.14
C THR A 103 -14.72 16.97 11.54
N ALA A 104 -13.91 15.92 11.66
CA ALA A 104 -13.37 15.46 12.92
C ALA A 104 -12.23 16.35 13.45
N GLY A 105 -11.57 17.13 12.57
CA GLY A 105 -10.36 17.87 12.92
C GLY A 105 -9.15 16.98 13.17
N GLU A 106 -9.16 15.78 12.58
CA GLU A 106 -8.12 14.75 12.72
C GLU A 106 -7.35 14.60 11.40
N ASP A 107 -6.17 13.99 11.46
CA ASP A 107 -5.32 13.72 10.31
C ASP A 107 -4.89 12.24 10.25
N PHE A 108 -5.49 11.40 11.12
CA PHE A 108 -5.22 9.97 11.24
C PHE A 108 -6.53 9.22 11.48
N ALA A 109 -6.76 8.14 10.74
CA ALA A 109 -7.95 7.30 10.88
C ALA A 109 -7.61 5.81 10.80
N VAL A 110 -8.39 5.00 11.50
CA VAL A 110 -8.40 3.55 11.37
C VAL A 110 -9.53 3.14 10.43
N ILE A 111 -9.23 2.23 9.53
CA ILE A 111 -10.19 1.70 8.56
C ILE A 111 -10.71 0.36 9.07
N MET A 112 -12.03 0.23 9.12
CA MET A 112 -12.73 -1.00 9.53
C MET A 112 -13.64 -1.51 8.43
N ASN A 113 -13.74 -2.84 8.33
CA ASN A 113 -14.71 -3.50 7.48
C ASN A 113 -16.07 -3.70 8.20
N GLU A 114 -17.04 -4.31 7.50
CA GLU A 114 -18.39 -4.60 8.01
C GLU A 114 -18.42 -5.58 9.20
N TYR A 115 -17.33 -6.29 9.46
CA TYR A 115 -17.18 -7.20 10.61
C TYR A 115 -16.52 -6.54 11.82
N ALA A 116 -16.33 -5.21 11.78
CA ALA A 116 -15.61 -4.43 12.79
C ALA A 116 -14.15 -4.89 12.98
N LEU A 117 -13.52 -5.42 11.92
CA LEU A 117 -12.10 -5.75 11.91
C LEU A 117 -11.31 -4.60 11.28
N VAL A 118 -10.16 -4.30 11.87
CA VAL A 118 -9.22 -3.32 11.31
C VAL A 118 -8.62 -3.90 10.02
N VAL A 119 -8.76 -3.19 8.92
CA VAL A 119 -8.14 -3.54 7.63
C VAL A 119 -6.90 -2.70 7.34
N GLY A 120 -6.76 -1.56 8.00
CA GLY A 120 -5.59 -0.69 7.87
C GLY A 120 -5.76 0.64 8.56
N ILE A 121 -4.85 1.55 8.27
CA ILE A 121 -4.88 2.96 8.70
C ILE A 121 -4.69 3.86 7.49
N ILE A 122 -5.18 5.08 7.56
CA ILE A 122 -4.96 6.11 6.55
C ILE A 122 -4.71 7.45 7.23
N THR A 123 -3.81 8.24 6.66
CA THR A 123 -3.54 9.61 7.11
C THR A 123 -4.04 10.62 6.08
N LEU A 124 -4.24 11.86 6.52
CA LEU A 124 -4.52 12.97 5.61
C LEU A 124 -3.41 13.13 4.56
N ASN A 125 -2.15 12.84 4.95
CA ASN A 125 -1.02 12.89 4.04
C ASN A 125 -1.11 11.84 2.92
N ASP A 126 -1.58 10.63 3.22
CA ASP A 126 -1.78 9.57 2.22
C ASP A 126 -2.83 10.00 1.18
N VAL A 127 -3.95 10.56 1.65
CA VAL A 127 -4.99 11.11 0.79
C VAL A 127 -4.43 12.25 -0.06
N MET A 128 -3.70 13.19 0.55
CA MET A 128 -3.11 14.32 -0.16
C MET A 128 -2.04 13.90 -1.16
N THR A 129 -1.21 12.91 -0.80
CA THR A 129 -0.18 12.36 -1.70
C THR A 129 -0.81 11.69 -2.92
N THR A 130 -1.87 10.93 -2.72
CA THR A 130 -2.63 10.32 -3.83
C THR A 130 -3.27 11.37 -4.73
N LEU A 131 -3.72 12.50 -4.15
CA LEU A 131 -4.28 13.63 -4.88
C LEU A 131 -3.25 14.42 -5.69
N MET A 132 -2.13 14.69 -5.04
CA MET A 132 -1.08 15.53 -5.61
C MET A 132 -0.15 14.73 -6.52
N GLY A 133 -0.22 13.39 -6.47
CA GLY A 133 0.46 12.39 -7.29
C GLY A 133 1.75 12.86 -7.94
N ASP A 134 1.63 13.38 -9.14
CA ASP A 134 2.76 13.82 -9.96
C ASP A 134 3.32 15.20 -9.62
N LEU A 135 2.67 16.00 -8.74
CA LEU A 135 3.13 17.36 -8.42
C LEU A 135 4.17 17.39 -7.29
N VAL A 136 4.27 16.32 -6.47
CA VAL A 136 5.23 16.21 -5.36
C VAL A 136 6.24 15.08 -5.63
N GLY A 137 6.53 14.81 -6.87
CA GLY A 137 7.46 13.76 -7.31
C GLY A 137 8.90 13.93 -6.82
N GLN A 138 9.13 13.78 -5.51
CA GLN A 138 10.44 13.52 -4.92
C GLN A 138 10.24 12.75 -3.60
N GLY A 139 10.31 11.42 -3.64
CA GLY A 139 10.48 10.61 -2.44
C GLY A 139 9.59 9.39 -2.26
N LEU A 140 8.69 9.10 -3.20
CA LEU A 140 8.06 7.77 -3.25
C LEU A 140 9.02 6.85 -4.03
N GLU A 141 9.36 5.71 -3.44
CA GLU A 141 9.92 4.61 -4.21
C GLU A 141 8.99 4.40 -5.40
N GLU A 142 9.52 4.47 -6.61
CA GLU A 142 8.71 4.34 -7.82
C GLU A 142 8.06 2.96 -7.80
N GLN A 143 6.77 2.88 -7.45
CA GLN A 143 6.02 1.62 -7.42
C GLN A 143 5.95 0.97 -8.81
N ILE A 144 6.19 1.77 -9.86
CA ILE A 144 6.30 1.32 -11.25
C ILE A 144 7.61 1.81 -11.82
N VAL A 145 8.56 0.89 -12.00
CA VAL A 145 9.89 1.18 -12.55
C VAL A 145 9.97 0.63 -13.97
N ALA A 146 10.14 1.50 -14.97
CA ALA A 146 10.42 1.08 -16.34
C ALA A 146 11.83 0.47 -16.40
N ARG A 147 11.96 -0.78 -16.83
CA ARG A 147 13.24 -1.46 -17.05
C ARG A 147 13.79 -1.21 -18.45
N ASP A 148 12.92 -1.22 -19.42
CA ASP A 148 13.20 -0.94 -20.82
C ASP A 148 11.91 -0.46 -21.52
N GLU A 149 11.95 -0.21 -22.82
CA GLU A 149 10.83 0.27 -23.61
C GLU A 149 9.58 -0.63 -23.58
N ASN A 150 9.73 -1.90 -23.17
CA ASN A 150 8.71 -2.93 -23.24
C ASN A 150 8.51 -3.70 -21.94
N SER A 151 9.14 -3.30 -20.85
CA SER A 151 9.02 -3.98 -19.58
C SER A 151 9.09 -3.05 -18.36
N TRP A 152 8.29 -3.37 -17.35
CA TRP A 152 8.14 -2.65 -16.09
C TRP A 152 8.24 -3.61 -14.92
N LEU A 153 8.86 -3.15 -13.83
CA LEU A 153 8.79 -3.78 -12.53
C LEU A 153 7.74 -3.01 -11.72
N ILE A 154 6.75 -3.72 -11.18
CA ILE A 154 5.62 -3.10 -10.48
C ILE A 154 5.49 -3.74 -9.10
N ASP A 155 5.37 -2.92 -8.05
CA ASP A 155 5.01 -3.37 -6.71
C ASP A 155 3.60 -3.96 -6.71
N GLY A 156 3.40 -5.10 -6.04
CA GLY A 156 2.11 -5.77 -5.98
C GLY A 156 1.01 -4.98 -5.27
N GLY A 157 1.39 -4.02 -4.42
CA GLY A 157 0.49 -3.08 -3.76
C GLY A 157 0.10 -1.88 -4.62
N THR A 158 0.66 -1.73 -5.84
CA THR A 158 0.33 -0.61 -6.72
C THR A 158 -1.16 -0.59 -7.07
N PRO A 159 -1.85 0.55 -6.90
CA PRO A 159 -3.25 0.71 -7.29
C PRO A 159 -3.46 0.39 -8.77
N ILE A 160 -4.57 -0.29 -9.07
CA ILE A 160 -4.88 -0.73 -10.44
C ILE A 160 -4.99 0.46 -11.42
N ASP A 161 -5.49 1.61 -10.95
CA ASP A 161 -5.64 2.82 -11.76
C ASP A 161 -4.29 3.40 -12.19
N ASP A 162 -3.26 3.30 -11.35
CA ASP A 162 -1.91 3.76 -11.70
C ASP A 162 -1.30 2.84 -12.76
N VAL A 163 -1.53 1.53 -12.66
CA VAL A 163 -1.12 0.55 -13.68
C VAL A 163 -1.85 0.81 -15.01
N MET A 164 -3.15 1.09 -14.97
CA MET A 164 -3.95 1.45 -16.17
C MET A 164 -3.35 2.64 -16.88
N ARG A 165 -3.00 3.69 -16.15
CA ARG A 165 -2.42 4.93 -16.68
C ARG A 165 -1.06 4.70 -17.33
N VAL A 166 -0.18 3.94 -16.68
CA VAL A 166 1.19 3.72 -17.19
C VAL A 166 1.23 2.78 -18.37
N LEU A 167 0.35 1.77 -18.39
CA LEU A 167 0.31 0.76 -19.46
C LEU A 167 -0.71 1.09 -20.56
N ASP A 168 -1.41 2.22 -20.49
CA ASP A 168 -2.47 2.63 -21.43
C ASP A 168 -3.55 1.54 -21.60
N ILE A 169 -4.04 1.04 -20.47
CA ILE A 169 -5.11 0.03 -20.41
C ILE A 169 -6.39 0.72 -19.99
N ASP A 170 -7.44 0.62 -20.81
CA ASP A 170 -8.72 1.29 -20.59
C ASP A 170 -9.48 0.73 -19.39
N GLU A 171 -9.48 -0.59 -19.20
CA GLU A 171 -10.26 -1.26 -18.15
C GLU A 171 -9.67 -2.63 -17.82
N PHE A 172 -9.66 -2.98 -16.51
CA PHE A 172 -9.37 -4.33 -16.04
C PHE A 172 -10.66 -5.13 -15.78
N PRO A 173 -10.66 -6.47 -15.99
CA PRO A 173 -11.85 -7.29 -15.89
C PRO A 173 -12.37 -7.33 -14.44
N GLN A 174 -13.63 -6.95 -14.23
CA GLN A 174 -14.29 -6.98 -12.91
C GLN A 174 -13.53 -6.19 -11.84
N SER A 175 -13.10 -4.97 -12.18
CA SER A 175 -12.28 -4.08 -11.35
C SER A 175 -12.85 -3.81 -9.94
N GLY A 176 -14.15 -3.99 -9.72
CA GLY A 176 -14.77 -3.87 -8.39
C GLY A 176 -14.41 -4.99 -7.39
N ASN A 177 -13.61 -6.00 -7.77
CA ASN A 177 -13.23 -7.11 -6.89
C ASN A 177 -11.80 -7.01 -6.35
N TYR A 178 -11.03 -6.02 -6.73
CA TYR A 178 -9.64 -5.80 -6.29
C TYR A 178 -9.23 -4.35 -6.53
N GLU A 179 -8.34 -3.84 -5.70
CA GLU A 179 -7.87 -2.45 -5.74
C GLU A 179 -6.43 -2.33 -6.28
N THR A 180 -5.65 -3.43 -6.23
CA THR A 180 -4.22 -3.43 -6.57
C THR A 180 -3.89 -4.43 -7.66
N ILE A 181 -2.72 -4.27 -8.29
CA ILE A 181 -2.25 -5.20 -9.33
C ILE A 181 -2.00 -6.61 -8.75
N GLY A 182 -1.56 -6.71 -7.51
CA GLY A 182 -1.45 -8.00 -6.80
C GLY A 182 -2.82 -8.65 -6.59
N GLY A 183 -3.83 -7.85 -6.22
CA GLY A 183 -5.22 -8.30 -6.13
C GLY A 183 -5.77 -8.82 -7.46
N PHE A 184 -5.54 -8.09 -8.57
CA PHE A 184 -5.87 -8.56 -9.92
C PHE A 184 -5.23 -9.92 -10.24
N MET A 185 -3.95 -10.09 -9.94
CA MET A 185 -3.26 -11.36 -10.17
C MET A 185 -3.88 -12.51 -9.37
N MET A 186 -4.18 -12.30 -8.08
CA MET A 186 -4.83 -13.30 -7.24
C MET A 186 -6.22 -13.65 -7.76
N PHE A 187 -6.99 -12.64 -8.16
CA PHE A 187 -8.31 -12.82 -8.75
C PHE A 187 -8.28 -13.65 -10.03
N MET A 188 -7.35 -13.38 -10.93
CA MET A 188 -7.20 -14.08 -12.21
C MET A 188 -6.64 -15.51 -12.03
N LEU A 189 -5.67 -15.69 -11.15
CA LEU A 189 -5.03 -16.99 -10.91
C LEU A 189 -5.92 -17.95 -10.12
N ARG A 190 -6.84 -17.45 -9.30
CA ARG A 190 -7.74 -18.21 -8.40
C ARG A 190 -7.01 -19.23 -7.54
N LYS A 191 -5.81 -18.89 -7.10
CA LYS A 191 -4.95 -19.70 -6.22
C LYS A 191 -3.98 -18.77 -5.49
N ILE A 192 -3.33 -19.28 -4.45
CA ILE A 192 -2.20 -18.61 -3.82
C ILE A 192 -1.08 -18.49 -4.86
N PRO A 193 -0.62 -17.26 -5.17
CA PRO A 193 0.39 -17.02 -6.19
C PRO A 193 1.72 -17.69 -5.84
N LYS A 194 2.48 -18.05 -6.86
CA LYS A 194 3.86 -18.51 -6.74
C LYS A 194 4.74 -17.73 -7.71
N ARG A 195 6.03 -17.63 -7.43
CA ARG A 195 7.01 -17.08 -8.37
C ARG A 195 6.85 -17.76 -9.73
N THR A 196 6.95 -16.99 -10.80
CA THR A 196 6.75 -17.39 -12.20
C THR A 196 5.28 -17.64 -12.62
N ASP A 197 4.30 -17.59 -11.71
CA ASP A 197 2.90 -17.54 -12.13
C ASP A 197 2.67 -16.29 -12.98
N SER A 198 1.88 -16.44 -14.04
CA SER A 198 1.65 -15.31 -14.95
C SER A 198 0.23 -15.27 -15.50
N VAL A 199 -0.21 -14.05 -15.78
CA VAL A 199 -1.49 -13.74 -16.43
C VAL A 199 -1.19 -12.92 -17.69
N LYS A 200 -1.93 -13.19 -18.77
CA LYS A 200 -1.88 -12.40 -20.00
C LYS A 200 -3.16 -11.60 -20.13
N PHE A 201 -3.03 -10.29 -20.24
CA PHE A 201 -4.17 -9.39 -20.35
C PHE A 201 -3.77 -8.12 -21.12
N ALA A 202 -4.68 -7.56 -21.92
CA ALA A 202 -4.53 -6.30 -22.67
C ALA A 202 -3.20 -6.17 -23.44
N GLY A 203 -2.66 -7.24 -23.99
CA GLY A 203 -1.39 -7.22 -24.72
C GLY A 203 -0.13 -7.29 -23.85
N TYR A 204 -0.30 -7.45 -22.53
CA TYR A 204 0.78 -7.58 -21.55
C TYR A 204 0.82 -8.97 -20.92
N LYS A 205 2.00 -9.40 -20.51
CA LYS A 205 2.23 -10.52 -19.61
C LYS A 205 2.62 -9.98 -18.25
N PHE A 206 1.83 -10.26 -17.24
CA PHE A 206 2.10 -9.99 -15.83
C PHE A 206 2.68 -11.25 -15.22
N GLU A 207 3.89 -11.21 -14.70
CA GLU A 207 4.57 -12.37 -14.11
C GLU A 207 5.01 -12.06 -12.68
N VAL A 208 4.67 -12.95 -11.75
CA VAL A 208 5.05 -12.82 -10.34
C VAL A 208 6.55 -13.06 -10.18
N VAL A 209 7.28 -12.05 -9.72
CA VAL A 209 8.74 -12.11 -9.49
C VAL A 209 9.02 -12.44 -8.03
N ASP A 210 8.35 -11.75 -7.11
CA ASP A 210 8.57 -11.97 -5.69
C ASP A 210 7.27 -12.03 -4.90
N ILE A 211 7.33 -12.73 -3.75
CA ILE A 211 6.18 -12.98 -2.86
C ILE A 211 6.67 -12.89 -1.43
N ASP A 212 5.98 -12.10 -0.61
CA ASP A 212 6.13 -12.03 0.82
C ASP A 212 4.85 -12.48 1.52
N ASN A 213 4.93 -13.45 2.44
CA ASN A 213 3.83 -13.95 3.27
C ASN A 213 2.51 -14.20 2.48
N TYR A 214 2.59 -14.85 1.31
CA TYR A 214 1.48 -15.12 0.38
C TYR A 214 0.96 -13.90 -0.39
N ARG A 215 1.48 -12.69 -0.15
CA ARG A 215 1.21 -11.49 -0.93
C ARG A 215 2.22 -11.37 -2.06
N ILE A 216 1.75 -10.95 -3.22
CA ILE A 216 2.66 -10.60 -4.33
C ILE A 216 3.36 -9.29 -3.94
N ASP A 217 4.69 -9.35 -3.85
CA ASP A 217 5.53 -8.20 -3.58
C ASP A 217 5.91 -7.48 -4.87
N GLN A 218 6.38 -8.21 -5.87
CA GLN A 218 6.78 -7.64 -7.14
C GLN A 218 6.29 -8.42 -8.35
N LEU A 219 5.93 -7.68 -9.39
CA LEU A 219 5.52 -8.14 -10.70
C LEU A 219 6.45 -7.63 -11.79
N LEU A 220 6.82 -8.49 -12.72
CA LEU A 220 7.39 -8.11 -14.00
C LEU A 220 6.27 -8.06 -15.05
N VAL A 221 6.07 -6.91 -15.64
CA VAL A 221 5.11 -6.71 -16.72
C VAL A 221 5.88 -6.51 -18.03
N MET A 222 5.49 -7.22 -19.07
CA MET A 222 6.14 -7.17 -20.39
C MET A 222 5.08 -7.09 -21.47
N THR A 223 5.34 -6.31 -22.52
CA THR A 223 4.50 -6.32 -23.72
C THR A 223 4.49 -7.72 -24.33
N PHE A 224 3.31 -8.21 -24.65
CA PHE A 224 3.11 -9.51 -25.28
C PHE A 224 2.39 -9.32 -26.63
N THR A 225 3.06 -8.64 -27.57
CA THR A 225 2.61 -8.61 -28.97
C THR A 225 3.32 -9.71 -29.77
N ASN A 226 2.65 -10.28 -30.76
CA ASN A 226 3.28 -11.27 -31.64
C ASN A 226 4.52 -10.72 -32.35
N ALA A 227 4.59 -9.38 -32.57
CA ALA A 227 5.76 -8.69 -33.12
C ALA A 227 6.93 -8.68 -32.11
N ALA A 228 6.70 -8.34 -30.84
CA ALA A 228 7.75 -8.36 -29.80
C ALA A 228 8.27 -9.77 -29.53
N ALA A 229 7.39 -10.78 -29.58
CA ALA A 229 7.81 -12.20 -29.45
C ALA A 229 8.62 -12.70 -30.67
N ALA A 230 8.42 -12.12 -31.84
CA ALA A 230 9.24 -12.41 -33.02
C ALA A 230 10.61 -11.77 -32.92
N GLU A 231 10.66 -10.50 -32.52
CA GLU A 231 11.92 -9.75 -32.32
C GLU A 231 12.79 -10.33 -31.19
N MET A 232 12.19 -10.78 -30.07
CA MET A 232 12.93 -11.51 -29.04
C MET A 232 13.52 -12.82 -29.55
N ARG A 233 12.79 -13.59 -30.37
CA ARG A 233 13.31 -14.82 -30.98
C ARG A 233 14.47 -14.54 -31.93
N GLU A 234 14.41 -13.47 -32.68
CA GLU A 234 15.45 -13.06 -33.61
C GLU A 234 16.72 -12.58 -32.86
N ARG A 235 16.55 -11.78 -31.80
CA ARG A 235 17.65 -11.34 -30.93
C ARG A 235 18.34 -12.48 -30.17
N VAL A 236 17.57 -13.41 -29.63
CA VAL A 236 18.11 -14.60 -28.96
C VAL A 236 18.81 -15.52 -29.96
N GLY A 237 18.24 -15.72 -31.17
CA GLY A 237 18.90 -16.47 -32.24
C GLY A 237 20.23 -15.86 -32.64
N ALA A 238 20.28 -14.55 -32.88
CA ALA A 238 21.50 -13.83 -33.24
C ALA A 238 22.56 -13.81 -32.11
N ALA A 239 22.14 -13.83 -30.85
CA ALA A 239 23.05 -13.92 -29.69
C ALA A 239 23.65 -15.33 -29.53
N VAL A 240 22.87 -16.39 -29.79
CA VAL A 240 23.33 -17.77 -29.77
C VAL A 240 24.30 -18.07 -30.92
N ASP A 241 24.00 -17.58 -32.14
CA ASP A 241 24.90 -17.71 -33.28
C ASP A 241 26.26 -16.99 -33.08
N LYS A 242 26.25 -15.90 -32.32
CA LYS A 242 27.45 -15.14 -31.97
C LYS A 242 28.31 -15.80 -30.87
N LEU A 243 27.75 -16.73 -30.12
CA LEU A 243 28.45 -17.53 -29.11
C LEU A 243 28.99 -18.87 -29.66
N LEU A 244 28.57 -19.27 -30.85
CA LEU A 244 28.96 -20.50 -31.52
C LEU A 244 29.98 -20.29 -32.65
N THR A 245 30.36 -19.03 -32.93
CA THR A 245 31.43 -18.63 -33.80
C THR A 245 32.58 -18.02 -33.02
#